data_13e0956312189d6f83b0c8094a932d59
#
_entry.id   13e0956312189d6f83b0c8094a932d59
#
_cell.length_a   1.000
_cell.length_b   1.000
_cell.length_c   1.000
_cell.angle_alpha   90.00
_cell.angle_beta   90.00
_cell.angle_gamma   90.00
#
_symmetry.space_group_name_H-M   'P 1'
#
loop_
_entity.id
_entity.type
_entity.pdbx_description
1 polymer ?
#
loop_
_entity_poly.entity_id
_entity_poly.type
_entity_poly.pdbx_seq_one_letter_code
_entity_poly.pdbx_strand_id
1 'polypeptide(L)'
;ILTSVSILTTGFDEPTVETVILNRATRSLTLYFQMIGRGSRVLKNKKKFNVIDLGNNTLRFGAWNDPIDWNDIFYFPDFYLESIKSDEEIERNFEYTMPAELRSKFSKSTTVDFDIKERYKELFAIGQRPKKVLEESIEQHALMCIKNSSNITEARQLMILLEDDIKNRVKQYTYCIMNTTKNYKEWLEEDYNRKLRSKLVQCYARIES
;
A
#
# COMPACT_ATOMS: atom_id res chain seq x y z
N ILE A 1 31.18 11.67 -21.75
CA ILE A 1 30.42 11.60 -20.49
C ILE A 1 30.09 13.04 -20.08
N LEU A 2 28.79 13.31 -19.83
CA LEU A 2 28.32 14.59 -19.33
C LEU A 2 27.71 14.37 -17.96
N THR A 3 28.07 15.19 -16.98
CA THR A 3 27.56 15.10 -15.60
C THR A 3 26.93 16.41 -15.18
N SER A 4 25.86 16.36 -14.41
CA SER A 4 25.21 17.55 -13.87
C SER A 4 24.42 17.25 -12.59
N VAL A 5 24.24 18.30 -11.80
CA VAL A 5 23.35 18.31 -10.64
C VAL A 5 22.13 19.14 -11.01
N SER A 6 21.09 18.56 -11.61
CA SER A 6 19.82 19.16 -11.98
C SER A 6 19.71 19.85 -13.36
N ILE A 7 20.76 20.47 -13.90
CA ILE A 7 20.68 21.26 -15.16
C ILE A 7 20.20 20.40 -16.34
N LEU A 8 20.60 19.13 -16.41
CA LEU A 8 20.21 18.23 -17.50
C LEU A 8 18.81 17.64 -17.36
N THR A 9 18.09 17.92 -16.27
CA THR A 9 16.73 17.41 -16.05
C THR A 9 15.68 18.18 -16.84
N THR A 10 15.94 19.44 -17.17
CA THR A 10 15.05 20.31 -17.95
C THR A 10 15.79 20.95 -19.12
N GLY A 11 15.14 21.08 -20.27
CA GLY A 11 15.66 21.79 -21.43
C GLY A 11 16.82 21.12 -22.19
N PHE A 12 17.46 20.11 -21.66
CA PHE A 12 18.53 19.38 -22.36
C PHE A 12 17.93 18.43 -23.41
N ASP A 13 18.33 18.62 -24.66
CA ASP A 13 17.84 17.83 -25.80
C ASP A 13 19.02 17.28 -26.61
N GLU A 14 19.41 16.05 -26.31
CA GLU A 14 20.45 15.32 -27.03
C GLU A 14 20.01 13.88 -27.32
N PRO A 15 19.48 13.61 -28.52
CA PRO A 15 18.94 12.29 -28.87
C PRO A 15 19.98 11.16 -28.89
N THR A 16 21.26 11.48 -28.99
CA THR A 16 22.36 10.50 -29.06
C THR A 16 22.69 9.88 -27.70
N VAL A 17 22.06 10.31 -26.62
CA VAL A 17 22.28 9.74 -25.27
C VAL A 17 21.81 8.27 -25.27
N GLU A 18 22.74 7.35 -25.12
CA GLU A 18 22.49 5.90 -25.04
C GLU A 18 22.50 5.35 -23.62
N THR A 19 23.03 6.09 -22.66
CA THR A 19 23.07 5.66 -21.26
C THR A 19 22.79 6.84 -20.33
N VAL A 20 21.85 6.62 -19.41
CA VAL A 20 21.53 7.54 -18.32
C VAL A 20 21.93 6.91 -16.99
N ILE A 21 22.75 7.58 -16.22
CA ILE A 21 23.17 7.15 -14.88
C ILE A 21 22.49 8.06 -13.86
N LEU A 22 21.61 7.48 -13.06
CA LEU A 22 20.91 8.16 -11.96
C LEU A 22 21.70 7.98 -10.67
N ASN A 23 22.61 8.92 -10.39
CA ASN A 23 23.39 8.95 -9.14
C ASN A 23 22.68 9.86 -8.10
N ARG A 24 21.38 9.78 -8.00
CA ARG A 24 20.55 10.56 -7.08
C ARG A 24 19.27 9.81 -6.77
N ALA A 25 18.97 9.66 -5.47
CA ALA A 25 17.66 9.27 -5.00
C ALA A 25 16.68 10.46 -5.14
N THR A 26 15.42 10.17 -5.52
CA THR A 26 14.35 11.17 -5.55
C THR A 26 13.06 10.58 -5.00
N ARG A 27 12.22 11.43 -4.39
CA ARG A 27 10.84 11.11 -4.00
C ARG A 27 9.82 11.66 -5.00
N SER A 28 10.29 12.24 -6.10
CA SER A 28 9.45 12.79 -7.16
C SER A 28 9.44 11.86 -8.37
N LEU A 29 8.27 11.24 -8.63
CA LEU A 29 8.03 10.41 -9.82
C LEU A 29 8.28 11.22 -11.09
N THR A 30 7.81 12.46 -11.14
CA THR A 30 8.02 13.36 -12.28
C THR A 30 9.49 13.57 -12.57
N LEU A 31 10.29 13.84 -11.53
CA LEU A 31 11.73 14.02 -11.70
C LEU A 31 12.41 12.73 -12.16
N TYR A 32 12.00 11.57 -11.65
CA TYR A 32 12.49 10.27 -12.08
C TYR A 32 12.29 10.08 -13.60
N PHE A 33 11.05 10.30 -14.08
CA PHE A 33 10.76 10.22 -15.52
C PHE A 33 11.45 11.29 -16.35
N GLN A 34 11.61 12.51 -15.85
CA GLN A 34 12.35 13.55 -16.54
C GLN A 34 13.83 13.18 -16.74
N MET A 35 14.46 12.57 -15.75
CA MET A 35 15.85 12.12 -15.85
C MET A 35 15.99 10.99 -16.87
N ILE A 36 15.15 9.98 -16.82
CA ILE A 36 15.18 8.84 -17.76
C ILE A 36 14.81 9.29 -19.17
N GLY A 37 13.88 10.22 -19.31
CA GLY A 37 13.44 10.79 -20.58
C GLY A 37 14.58 11.39 -21.41
N ARG A 38 15.71 11.70 -20.83
CA ARG A 38 16.90 12.16 -21.59
C ARG A 38 17.48 11.05 -22.46
N GLY A 39 17.40 9.79 -22.03
CA GLY A 39 17.85 8.63 -22.81
C GLY A 39 16.78 8.03 -23.72
N SER A 40 15.51 8.28 -23.48
CA SER A 40 14.41 7.63 -24.23
C SER A 40 14.12 8.25 -25.60
N ARG A 41 14.81 9.34 -25.98
CA ARG A 41 14.57 9.99 -27.25
C ARG A 41 14.91 9.10 -28.43
N VAL A 42 14.01 9.09 -29.43
CA VAL A 42 14.13 8.24 -30.62
C VAL A 42 15.14 8.87 -31.60
N LEU A 43 16.06 8.04 -32.08
CA LEU A 43 16.96 8.37 -33.18
C LEU A 43 17.01 7.18 -34.14
N LYS A 44 17.09 7.45 -35.45
CA LYS A 44 16.99 6.42 -36.50
C LYS A 44 17.89 5.20 -36.29
N ASN A 45 19.11 5.43 -35.77
CA ASN A 45 20.09 4.37 -35.55
C ASN A 45 20.17 3.90 -34.08
N LYS A 46 19.40 4.46 -33.17
CA LYS A 46 19.37 4.13 -31.75
C LYS A 46 18.27 3.11 -31.47
N LYS A 47 18.64 1.86 -31.25
CA LYS A 47 17.70 0.76 -31.00
C LYS A 47 17.32 0.58 -29.52
N LYS A 48 18.18 1.06 -28.60
CA LYS A 48 17.99 0.92 -27.14
C LYS A 48 18.74 2.02 -26.41
N PHE A 49 18.37 2.25 -25.18
CA PHE A 49 19.16 3.01 -24.22
C PHE A 49 19.22 2.25 -22.90
N ASN A 50 20.24 2.55 -22.09
CA ASN A 50 20.45 1.91 -20.81
C ASN A 50 20.16 2.90 -19.68
N VAL A 51 19.56 2.41 -18.61
CA VAL A 51 19.43 3.17 -17.36
C VAL A 51 20.20 2.43 -16.27
N ILE A 52 21.12 3.15 -15.62
CA ILE A 52 21.87 2.67 -14.47
C ILE A 52 21.38 3.49 -13.27
N ASP A 53 20.67 2.87 -12.37
CA ASP A 53 20.10 3.54 -11.20
C ASP A 53 20.91 3.22 -9.94
N LEU A 54 21.73 4.17 -9.51
CA LEU A 54 22.52 4.10 -8.28
C LEU A 54 21.76 4.71 -7.07
N GLY A 55 20.62 5.37 -7.34
CA GLY A 55 19.79 6.02 -6.33
C GLY A 55 18.62 5.19 -5.84
N ASN A 56 18.54 3.90 -6.24
CA ASN A 56 17.43 3.00 -5.88
C ASN A 56 16.02 3.54 -6.25
N ASN A 57 15.93 4.40 -7.27
CA ASN A 57 14.67 4.97 -7.70
C ASN A 57 13.74 3.89 -8.29
N THR A 58 14.31 2.89 -8.96
CA THR A 58 13.57 1.74 -9.51
C THR A 58 12.91 0.90 -8.41
N LEU A 59 13.56 0.75 -7.24
CA LEU A 59 12.95 0.08 -6.09
C LEU A 59 11.81 0.89 -5.48
N ARG A 60 11.81 2.20 -5.70
CA ARG A 60 10.82 3.14 -5.17
C ARG A 60 9.61 3.30 -6.09
N PHE A 61 9.83 3.38 -7.40
CA PHE A 61 8.82 3.75 -8.39
C PHE A 61 8.48 2.62 -9.36
N GLY A 62 9.20 1.49 -9.33
CA GLY A 62 9.17 0.47 -10.36
C GLY A 62 10.09 0.79 -11.54
N ALA A 63 10.17 -0.10 -12.51
CA ALA A 63 10.91 0.15 -13.73
C ALA A 63 10.22 1.23 -14.56
N TRP A 64 11.00 2.05 -15.28
CA TRP A 64 10.47 3.18 -16.05
C TRP A 64 9.46 2.79 -17.13
N ASN A 65 9.45 1.53 -17.56
CA ASN A 65 8.53 0.97 -18.55
C ASN A 65 7.38 0.17 -17.93
N ASP A 66 7.31 0.10 -16.61
CA ASP A 66 6.15 -0.49 -15.93
C ASP A 66 4.91 0.39 -16.14
N PRO A 67 3.72 -0.21 -16.30
CA PRO A 67 2.49 0.55 -16.42
C PRO A 67 2.22 1.34 -15.14
N ILE A 68 1.88 2.62 -15.29
CA ILE A 68 1.50 3.48 -14.17
C ILE A 68 0.01 3.74 -14.24
N ASP A 69 -0.69 3.49 -13.15
CA ASP A 69 -2.08 3.89 -12.98
C ASP A 69 -2.16 5.36 -12.58
N TRP A 70 -2.20 6.24 -13.59
CA TRP A 70 -2.31 7.67 -13.37
C TRP A 70 -3.64 8.08 -12.72
N ASN A 71 -4.71 7.32 -12.93
CA ASN A 71 -6.00 7.57 -12.28
C ASN A 71 -5.89 7.28 -10.78
N ASP A 72 -5.22 6.18 -10.41
CA ASP A 72 -4.98 5.84 -9.01
C ASP A 72 -4.19 6.95 -8.30
N ILE A 73 -3.12 7.44 -8.92
CA ILE A 73 -2.32 8.55 -8.38
C ILE A 73 -3.14 9.83 -8.26
N PHE A 74 -4.00 10.12 -9.23
CA PHE A 74 -4.83 11.33 -9.23
C PHE A 74 -5.94 11.28 -8.16
N TYR A 75 -6.63 10.14 -8.03
CA TYR A 75 -7.74 10.02 -7.10
C TYR A 75 -7.32 9.71 -5.66
N PHE A 76 -6.12 9.11 -5.48
CA PHE A 76 -5.60 8.70 -4.18
C PHE A 76 -4.16 9.17 -3.94
N PRO A 77 -3.90 10.51 -4.01
CA PRO A 77 -2.54 11.04 -3.93
C PRO A 77 -1.85 10.72 -2.60
N ASP A 78 -2.57 10.75 -1.48
CA ASP A 78 -2.01 10.44 -0.17
C ASP A 78 -1.57 8.97 -0.07
N PHE A 79 -2.36 8.06 -0.63
CA PHE A 79 -1.98 6.66 -0.71
C PHE A 79 -0.72 6.45 -1.54
N TYR A 80 -0.65 7.13 -2.70
CA TYR A 80 0.54 7.06 -3.56
C TYR A 80 1.78 7.62 -2.84
N LEU A 81 1.67 8.80 -2.19
CA LEU A 81 2.78 9.42 -1.48
C LEU A 81 3.31 8.54 -0.33
N GLU A 82 2.43 7.83 0.35
CA GLU A 82 2.81 6.88 1.40
C GLU A 82 3.34 5.54 0.85
N SER A 83 2.95 5.16 -0.35
CA SER A 83 3.49 3.99 -1.02
C SER A 83 4.92 4.20 -1.52
N ILE A 84 5.36 5.48 -1.65
CA ILE A 84 6.73 5.83 -1.99
C ILE A 84 7.62 5.50 -0.80
N LYS A 85 8.31 4.38 -0.88
CA LYS A 85 9.21 3.88 0.17
C LYS A 85 10.29 4.92 0.51
N SER A 86 10.52 5.16 1.78
CA SER A 86 11.70 5.88 2.26
C SER A 86 12.96 5.05 2.01
N ASP A 87 14.15 5.67 2.07
CA ASP A 87 15.40 4.92 1.91
C ASP A 87 15.55 3.84 3.00
N GLU A 88 15.09 4.12 4.21
CA GLU A 88 15.08 3.18 5.34
C GLU A 88 14.11 2.02 5.12
N GLU A 89 12.96 2.27 4.47
CA GLU A 89 11.97 1.24 4.15
C GLU A 89 12.40 0.38 2.95
N ILE A 90 13.11 0.96 1.99
CA ILE A 90 13.73 0.21 0.89
C ILE A 90 14.77 -0.77 1.45
N GLU A 91 15.56 -0.36 2.42
CA GLU A 91 16.54 -1.21 3.09
C GLU A 91 15.90 -2.29 3.97
N ARG A 92 14.73 -2.03 4.54
CA ARG A 92 14.07 -2.94 5.49
C ARG A 92 13.00 -3.86 4.88
N ASN A 93 12.53 -3.60 3.66
CA ASN A 93 11.52 -4.42 2.95
C ASN A 93 10.22 -4.66 3.76
N PHE A 94 9.72 -3.65 4.49
CA PHE A 94 8.56 -3.79 5.36
C PHE A 94 7.23 -3.47 4.65
N GLU A 95 6.76 -4.37 3.82
CA GLU A 95 5.31 -4.57 3.66
C GLU A 95 4.84 -5.45 4.83
N TYR A 96 3.86 -4.97 5.60
CA TYR A 96 3.27 -5.80 6.64
C TYR A 96 2.68 -7.06 5.99
N THR A 97 3.19 -8.20 6.38
CA THR A 97 2.62 -9.50 6.06
C THR A 97 2.35 -10.20 7.37
N MET A 98 1.14 -10.74 7.53
CA MET A 98 0.80 -11.48 8.75
C MET A 98 1.82 -12.60 8.97
N PRO A 99 2.51 -12.65 10.13
CA PRO A 99 3.51 -13.67 10.43
C PRO A 99 2.96 -15.09 10.26
N ALA A 100 3.77 -16.01 9.74
CA ALA A 100 3.35 -17.39 9.49
C ALA A 100 2.79 -18.09 10.74
N GLU A 101 3.37 -17.81 11.91
CA GLU A 101 2.90 -18.34 13.20
C GLU A 101 1.50 -17.82 13.55
N LEU A 102 1.21 -16.53 13.30
CA LEU A 102 -0.10 -15.95 13.51
C LEU A 102 -1.10 -16.51 12.49
N ARG A 103 -0.69 -16.60 11.22
CA ARG A 103 -1.51 -17.14 10.13
C ARG A 103 -1.93 -18.60 10.41
N SER A 104 -1.07 -19.40 11.00
CA SER A 104 -1.39 -20.80 11.36
C SER A 104 -2.53 -20.91 12.38
N LYS A 105 -2.71 -19.92 13.26
CA LYS A 105 -3.83 -19.87 14.21
C LYS A 105 -5.20 -19.63 13.54
N PHE A 106 -5.19 -19.16 12.29
CA PHE A 106 -6.39 -18.93 11.51
C PHE A 106 -6.56 -19.94 10.36
N SER A 107 -6.05 -21.16 10.53
CA SER A 107 -6.00 -22.22 9.51
C SER A 107 -7.38 -22.68 9.01
N LYS A 108 -8.43 -22.52 9.84
CA LYS A 108 -9.82 -22.83 9.44
C LYS A 108 -10.49 -21.72 8.61
N SER A 109 -9.81 -20.58 8.43
CA SER A 109 -10.33 -19.47 7.64
C SER A 109 -9.97 -19.64 6.16
N THR A 110 -10.93 -19.44 5.26
CA THR A 110 -10.73 -19.53 3.81
C THR A 110 -9.90 -18.39 3.27
N THR A 111 -10.01 -17.20 3.88
CA THR A 111 -9.28 -15.99 3.51
C THR A 111 -8.78 -15.31 4.79
N VAL A 112 -7.50 -15.03 4.85
CA VAL A 112 -6.85 -14.31 5.95
C VAL A 112 -6.48 -12.90 5.50
N ASP A 113 -6.06 -12.75 4.24
CA ASP A 113 -5.67 -11.48 3.65
C ASP A 113 -6.91 -10.66 3.27
N PHE A 114 -6.80 -9.33 3.41
CA PHE A 114 -7.83 -8.38 3.00
C PHE A 114 -7.17 -7.13 2.47
N ASP A 115 -7.27 -6.91 1.17
CA ASP A 115 -6.75 -5.71 0.53
C ASP A 115 -7.74 -4.55 0.68
N ILE A 116 -7.42 -3.65 1.59
CA ILE A 116 -8.22 -2.45 1.85
C ILE A 116 -8.27 -1.53 0.64
N LYS A 117 -7.15 -1.38 -0.09
CA LYS A 117 -7.05 -0.48 -1.24
C LYS A 117 -7.89 -0.96 -2.40
N GLU A 118 -7.74 -2.23 -2.77
CA GLU A 118 -8.49 -2.82 -3.87
C GLU A 118 -9.98 -2.77 -3.56
N ARG A 119 -10.38 -3.20 -2.35
CA ARG A 119 -11.79 -3.20 -1.96
C ARG A 119 -12.39 -1.80 -1.86
N TYR A 120 -11.60 -0.80 -1.44
CA TYR A 120 -12.03 0.59 -1.44
C TYR A 120 -12.34 1.09 -2.85
N LYS A 121 -11.46 0.79 -3.84
CA LYS A 121 -11.69 1.15 -5.25
C LYS A 121 -12.96 0.53 -5.81
N GLU A 122 -13.20 -0.75 -5.54
CA GLU A 122 -14.41 -1.44 -5.98
C GLU A 122 -15.67 -0.78 -5.41
N LEU A 123 -15.69 -0.51 -4.10
CA LEU A 123 -16.82 0.14 -3.43
C LEU A 123 -17.04 1.57 -3.91
N PHE A 124 -15.95 2.30 -4.16
CA PHE A 124 -16.01 3.65 -4.72
C PHE A 124 -16.60 3.66 -6.13
N ALA A 125 -16.21 2.72 -6.98
CA ALA A 125 -16.72 2.59 -8.35
C ALA A 125 -18.24 2.35 -8.42
N ILE A 126 -18.81 1.71 -7.39
CA ILE A 126 -20.27 1.47 -7.29
C ILE A 126 -21.00 2.49 -6.40
N GLY A 127 -20.35 3.61 -6.06
CA GLY A 127 -20.93 4.71 -5.28
C GLY A 127 -21.23 4.39 -3.82
N GLN A 128 -20.56 3.39 -3.23
CA GLN A 128 -20.72 3.06 -1.83
C GLN A 128 -19.96 4.02 -0.91
N ARG A 129 -20.40 4.11 0.35
CA ARG A 129 -19.72 4.95 1.35
C ARG A 129 -18.33 4.41 1.65
N PRO A 130 -17.28 5.25 1.70
CA PRO A 130 -15.90 4.83 1.97
C PRO A 130 -15.75 3.94 3.22
N LYS A 131 -16.47 4.24 4.29
CA LYS A 131 -16.40 3.51 5.55
C LYS A 131 -16.86 2.05 5.46
N LYS A 132 -17.56 1.67 4.40
CA LYS A 132 -18.03 0.29 4.21
C LYS A 132 -16.90 -0.72 4.10
N VAL A 133 -15.76 -0.32 3.55
CA VAL A 133 -14.59 -1.21 3.48
C VAL A 133 -14.10 -1.65 4.87
N LEU A 134 -14.11 -0.74 5.85
CA LEU A 134 -13.77 -1.10 7.23
C LEU A 134 -14.82 -2.01 7.88
N GLU A 135 -16.09 -1.83 7.55
CA GLU A 135 -17.17 -2.72 8.04
C GLU A 135 -16.97 -4.14 7.52
N GLU A 136 -16.66 -4.31 6.24
CA GLU A 136 -16.36 -5.61 5.63
C GLU A 136 -15.07 -6.23 6.19
N SER A 137 -14.06 -5.42 6.43
CA SER A 137 -12.80 -5.86 7.08
C SER A 137 -13.04 -6.36 8.51
N ILE A 138 -13.88 -5.65 9.29
CA ILE A 138 -14.30 -6.08 10.64
C ILE A 138 -15.08 -7.39 10.57
N GLU A 139 -15.94 -7.56 9.57
CA GLU A 139 -16.67 -8.81 9.35
C GLU A 139 -15.73 -9.99 9.10
N GLN A 140 -14.75 -9.80 8.22
CA GLN A 140 -13.76 -10.83 7.94
C GLN A 140 -12.97 -11.22 9.20
N HIS A 141 -12.47 -10.24 9.98
CA HIS A 141 -11.78 -10.52 11.24
C HIS A 141 -12.67 -11.25 12.25
N ALA A 142 -13.94 -10.87 12.35
CA ALA A 142 -14.88 -11.57 13.23
C ALA A 142 -15.07 -13.03 12.80
N LEU A 143 -15.26 -13.28 11.50
CA LEU A 143 -15.35 -14.64 10.96
C LEU A 143 -14.08 -15.46 11.18
N MET A 144 -12.90 -14.84 11.04
CA MET A 144 -11.62 -15.48 11.34
C MET A 144 -11.56 -15.93 12.80
N CYS A 145 -11.89 -15.04 13.74
CA CYS A 145 -11.89 -15.38 15.17
C CYS A 145 -12.90 -16.48 15.50
N ILE A 146 -14.13 -16.38 15.00
CA ILE A 146 -15.20 -17.34 15.29
C ILE A 146 -14.88 -18.75 14.75
N LYS A 147 -14.41 -18.84 13.50
CA LYS A 147 -14.07 -20.14 12.89
C LYS A 147 -12.93 -20.86 13.57
N ASN A 148 -12.03 -20.13 14.24
CA ASN A 148 -10.81 -20.67 14.85
C ASN A 148 -10.86 -20.73 16.39
N SER A 149 -12.02 -20.52 17.00
CA SER A 149 -12.23 -20.57 18.44
C SER A 149 -13.45 -21.44 18.80
N SER A 150 -13.42 -22.03 19.97
CA SER A 150 -14.50 -22.88 20.49
C SER A 150 -15.46 -22.09 21.40
N ASN A 151 -15.03 -20.95 21.91
CA ASN A 151 -15.79 -20.10 22.81
C ASN A 151 -15.39 -18.62 22.68
N ILE A 152 -16.21 -17.74 23.27
CA ILE A 152 -16.00 -16.28 23.20
C ILE A 152 -14.66 -15.84 23.81
N THR A 153 -14.15 -16.55 24.83
CA THR A 153 -12.88 -16.21 25.47
C THR A 153 -11.71 -16.43 24.52
N GLU A 154 -11.68 -17.58 23.85
CA GLU A 154 -10.68 -17.88 22.81
C GLU A 154 -10.79 -16.90 21.63
N ALA A 155 -12.01 -16.57 21.20
CA ALA A 155 -12.22 -15.58 20.12
C ALA A 155 -11.65 -14.21 20.49
N ARG A 156 -11.80 -13.79 21.75
CA ARG A 156 -11.21 -12.54 22.25
C ARG A 156 -9.68 -12.60 22.30
N GLN A 157 -9.11 -13.73 22.66
CA GLN A 157 -7.65 -13.92 22.63
C GLN A 157 -7.11 -13.83 21.21
N LEU A 158 -7.77 -14.47 20.25
CA LEU A 158 -7.42 -14.36 18.82
C LEU A 158 -7.55 -12.93 18.32
N MET A 159 -8.58 -12.18 18.74
CA MET A 159 -8.74 -10.77 18.36
C MET A 159 -7.56 -9.91 18.83
N ILE A 160 -7.02 -10.14 20.04
CA ILE A 160 -5.86 -9.40 20.55
C ILE A 160 -4.64 -9.63 19.66
N LEU A 161 -4.46 -10.85 19.15
CA LEU A 161 -3.35 -11.17 18.25
C LEU A 161 -3.43 -10.48 16.87
N LEU A 162 -4.60 -9.98 16.49
CA LEU A 162 -4.81 -9.23 15.25
C LEU A 162 -4.47 -7.73 15.37
N GLU A 163 -3.93 -7.26 16.50
CA GLU A 163 -3.70 -5.83 16.75
C GLU A 163 -2.87 -5.16 15.62
N ASP A 164 -1.78 -5.80 15.20
CA ASP A 164 -0.91 -5.25 14.16
C ASP A 164 -1.58 -5.29 12.78
N ASP A 165 -2.37 -6.33 12.48
CA ASP A 165 -3.14 -6.40 11.25
C ASP A 165 -4.23 -5.32 11.22
N ILE A 166 -4.92 -5.09 12.34
CA ILE A 166 -5.92 -4.01 12.49
C ILE A 166 -5.27 -2.65 12.24
N LYS A 167 -4.13 -2.37 12.88
CA LYS A 167 -3.37 -1.12 12.68
C LYS A 167 -2.98 -0.92 11.22
N ASN A 168 -2.50 -2.00 10.56
CA ASN A 168 -2.15 -1.96 9.14
C ASN A 168 -3.38 -1.66 8.27
N ARG A 169 -4.50 -2.35 8.46
CA ARG A 169 -5.75 -2.14 7.70
C ARG A 169 -6.31 -0.74 7.89
N VAL A 170 -6.31 -0.22 9.11
CA VAL A 170 -6.72 1.17 9.39
C VAL A 170 -5.76 2.16 8.73
N LYS A 171 -4.45 1.90 8.79
CA LYS A 171 -3.43 2.70 8.09
C LYS A 171 -3.71 2.73 6.57
N GLN A 172 -3.94 1.60 5.95
CA GLN A 172 -4.28 1.50 4.52
C GLN A 172 -5.56 2.28 4.18
N TYR A 173 -6.59 2.18 5.03
CA TYR A 173 -7.83 2.94 4.84
C TYR A 173 -7.61 4.45 4.94
N THR A 174 -6.78 4.92 5.89
CA THR A 174 -6.50 6.37 6.02
C THR A 174 -5.77 6.92 4.80
N TYR A 175 -5.06 6.11 4.04
CA TYR A 175 -4.45 6.53 2.76
C TYR A 175 -5.46 6.62 1.61
N CYS A 176 -6.55 5.86 1.68
CA CYS A 176 -7.61 5.95 0.68
C CYS A 176 -8.50 7.20 0.86
N ILE A 177 -8.48 7.83 2.05
CA ILE A 177 -9.29 9.02 2.36
C ILE A 177 -8.38 10.22 2.62
N MET A 178 -8.64 11.34 1.94
CA MET A 178 -7.84 12.55 2.07
C MET A 178 -7.97 13.23 3.44
N ASN A 179 -6.92 13.94 3.86
CA ASN A 179 -6.91 14.83 5.03
C ASN A 179 -7.15 14.14 6.38
N THR A 180 -6.54 13.00 6.61
CA THR A 180 -6.61 12.30 7.90
C THR A 180 -5.64 12.90 8.93
N THR A 181 -6.13 13.11 10.15
CA THR A 181 -5.30 13.54 11.28
C THR A 181 -4.87 12.32 12.09
N LYS A 182 -3.75 12.45 12.85
CA LYS A 182 -3.29 11.39 13.77
C LYS A 182 -4.39 10.96 14.74
N ASN A 183 -5.10 11.91 15.35
CA ASN A 183 -6.20 11.64 16.27
C ASN A 183 -7.35 10.88 15.62
N TYR A 184 -7.64 11.15 14.35
CA TYR A 184 -8.67 10.43 13.60
C TYR A 184 -8.27 8.98 13.34
N LYS A 185 -7.00 8.72 13.04
CA LYS A 185 -6.48 7.37 12.88
C LYS A 185 -6.59 6.57 14.19
N GLU A 186 -6.14 7.14 15.31
CA GLU A 186 -6.25 6.50 16.63
C GLU A 186 -7.72 6.19 16.97
N TRP A 187 -8.63 7.13 16.72
CA TRP A 187 -10.07 6.92 16.89
C TRP A 187 -10.61 5.78 15.99
N LEU A 188 -10.14 5.69 14.75
CA LEU A 188 -10.54 4.59 13.85
C LEU A 188 -10.08 3.23 14.36
N GLU A 189 -8.87 3.11 14.91
CA GLU A 189 -8.35 1.89 15.51
C GLU A 189 -9.19 1.46 16.73
N GLU A 190 -9.56 2.41 17.59
CA GLU A 190 -10.45 2.17 18.73
C GLU A 190 -11.87 1.76 18.28
N ASP A 191 -12.45 2.47 17.31
CA ASP A 191 -13.79 2.15 16.75
C ASP A 191 -13.80 0.75 16.10
N TYR A 192 -12.73 0.41 15.37
CA TYR A 192 -12.56 -0.91 14.78
C TYR A 192 -12.57 -2.01 15.86
N ASN A 193 -11.74 -1.88 16.87
CA ASN A 193 -11.64 -2.83 17.97
C ASN A 193 -12.97 -2.96 18.75
N ARG A 194 -13.64 -1.84 19.02
CA ARG A 194 -14.95 -1.81 19.68
C ARG A 194 -16.00 -2.56 18.87
N LYS A 195 -16.08 -2.32 17.56
CA LYS A 195 -17.04 -2.97 16.67
C LYS A 195 -16.74 -4.46 16.52
N LEU A 196 -15.47 -4.84 16.41
CA LEU A 196 -15.07 -6.24 16.33
C LEU A 196 -15.48 -6.99 17.60
N ARG A 197 -15.22 -6.43 18.79
CA ARG A 197 -15.69 -7.01 20.07
C ARG A 197 -17.20 -7.18 20.13
N SER A 198 -17.94 -6.14 19.73
CA SER A 198 -19.42 -6.19 19.71
C SER A 198 -19.92 -7.30 18.78
N LYS A 199 -19.30 -7.44 17.61
CA LYS A 199 -19.67 -8.46 16.62
C LYS A 199 -19.40 -9.88 17.12
N LEU A 200 -18.27 -10.12 17.79
CA LEU A 200 -17.98 -11.40 18.42
C LEU A 200 -19.02 -11.77 19.47
N VAL A 201 -19.40 -10.84 20.35
CA VAL A 201 -20.45 -11.07 21.36
C VAL A 201 -21.79 -11.42 20.70
N GLN A 202 -22.20 -10.66 19.70
CA GLN A 202 -23.46 -10.91 18.99
C GLN A 202 -23.50 -12.30 18.29
N CYS A 203 -22.39 -12.70 17.69
CA CYS A 203 -22.31 -13.99 17.01
C CYS A 203 -22.38 -15.15 18.00
N TYR A 204 -21.65 -15.10 19.12
CA TYR A 204 -21.71 -16.16 20.12
C TYR A 204 -23.05 -16.22 20.85
N ALA A 205 -23.69 -15.11 21.14
CA ALA A 205 -25.03 -15.09 21.69
C ALA A 205 -26.08 -15.77 20.78
N ARG A 206 -25.86 -15.75 19.45
CA ARG A 206 -26.74 -16.46 18.48
C ARG A 206 -26.42 -17.94 18.35
N ILE A 207 -25.23 -18.39 18.72
CA ILE A 207 -24.83 -19.79 18.67
C ILE A 207 -25.33 -20.52 19.92
N GLU A 208 -25.43 -19.80 21.05
CA GLU A 208 -25.91 -20.33 22.33
C GLU A 208 -27.43 -20.29 22.50
N SER A 209 -28.15 -19.58 21.62
CA SER A 209 -29.63 -19.54 21.56
C SER A 209 -30.18 -20.60 20.61
#